data_1015a66adbd73a90b774365ea1aa2e84
#
_entry.id   1015a66adbd73a90b774365ea1aa2e84
#
_cell.length_a   1.000
_cell.length_b   1.000
_cell.length_c   1.000
_cell.angle_alpha   90.00
_cell.angle_beta   90.00
_cell.angle_gamma   90.00
#
_symmetry.space_group_name_H-M   'P 1'
#
loop_
_entity.id
_entity.type
_entity.pdbx_description
1 polymer ?
#
loop_
_entity_poly.entity_id
_entity_poly.type
_entity_poly.pdbx_seq_one_letter_code
_entity_poly.pdbx_strand_id
1 'polypeptide(L)'
;MTATTAILHDISDTARWAAVFRAGETERPDALFRDPFATRLAGPRGFEIAGALSNETHATSWVIRTYLFDQLIAREIQAGADVVVNLGAGLDARPYRMELPSSLQWIEADGSEILRYKDDVLRGERPRCRLERVALDLRDRDSRSAFFRDLNLRGNKILVVCEGVLIYFQPGEAAALAGELAGHSYFERWILEVVSPAVLDNMNRTAGADANAVGISFQFGPPEGPAFFGPHGWSLVEGHSVLKTAIRLSRTPLPAHAHQLMPDVPADGQNSIPWVGVCLFNSRKGIPAPRSDSPRPGLS
;
A
#
# COMPACT_ATOMS: atom_id res chain seq x y z
N MET A 1 24.60 4.53 -32.02
CA MET A 1 23.43 4.53 -31.19
C MET A 1 23.88 4.05 -29.81
N THR A 2 24.07 4.98 -28.86
CA THR A 2 24.38 4.65 -27.48
C THR A 2 23.13 4.03 -26.87
N ALA A 3 23.21 2.77 -26.44
CA ALA A 3 22.16 2.14 -25.69
C ALA A 3 21.90 3.02 -24.44
N THR A 4 20.74 3.62 -24.33
CA THR A 4 20.33 4.31 -23.12
C THR A 4 20.21 3.21 -22.05
N THR A 5 21.11 3.18 -21.10
CA THR A 5 21.07 2.24 -19.97
C THR A 5 19.78 2.55 -19.21
N ALA A 6 18.94 1.54 -18.99
CA ALA A 6 17.72 1.71 -18.21
C ALA A 6 18.05 2.31 -16.84
N ILE A 7 17.27 3.31 -16.41
CA ILE A 7 17.50 4.00 -15.14
C ILE A 7 17.14 3.11 -13.95
N LEU A 8 16.09 2.29 -14.09
CA LEU A 8 15.74 1.27 -13.09
C LEU A 8 16.49 -0.03 -13.39
N HIS A 9 16.97 -0.72 -12.38
CA HIS A 9 17.65 -2.00 -12.50
C HIS A 9 16.78 -3.17 -12.04
N ASP A 10 15.97 -2.97 -11.02
CA ASP A 10 15.04 -3.95 -10.48
C ASP A 10 13.88 -3.27 -9.70
N ILE A 11 12.96 -4.07 -9.18
CA ILE A 11 11.81 -3.58 -8.43
C ILE A 11 12.23 -2.86 -7.12
N SER A 12 13.38 -3.20 -6.52
CA SER A 12 13.86 -2.58 -5.29
C SER A 12 14.24 -1.11 -5.51
N ASP A 13 14.59 -0.73 -6.74
CA ASP A 13 14.85 0.66 -7.12
C ASP A 13 13.62 1.54 -6.94
N THR A 14 12.41 1.01 -7.11
CA THR A 14 11.17 1.76 -6.85
C THR A 14 10.96 2.04 -5.36
N ALA A 15 11.40 1.13 -4.48
CA ALA A 15 11.37 1.35 -3.03
C ALA A 15 12.39 2.44 -2.59
N ARG A 16 13.57 2.49 -3.23
CA ARG A 16 14.56 3.55 -3.03
C ARG A 16 14.02 4.90 -3.49
N TRP A 17 13.39 4.93 -4.64
CA TRP A 17 12.75 6.13 -5.19
C TRP A 17 11.66 6.65 -4.26
N ALA A 18 10.78 5.77 -3.73
CA ALA A 18 9.78 6.14 -2.73
C ALA A 18 10.41 6.74 -1.45
N ALA A 19 11.56 6.24 -1.03
CA ALA A 19 12.25 6.75 0.15
C ALA A 19 12.76 8.20 -0.05
N VAL A 20 13.14 8.60 -1.28
CA VAL A 20 13.55 9.99 -1.58
C VAL A 20 12.40 10.97 -1.29
N PHE A 21 11.16 10.63 -1.65
CA PHE A 21 10.02 11.51 -1.39
C PHE A 21 9.70 11.63 0.09
N ARG A 22 9.85 10.52 0.87
CA ARG A 22 9.71 10.59 2.32
C ARG A 22 10.82 11.41 2.97
N ALA A 23 12.05 11.35 2.44
CA ALA A 23 13.15 12.20 2.87
C ALA A 23 12.83 13.69 2.61
N GLY A 24 12.39 14.03 1.40
CA GLY A 24 12.01 15.40 1.04
C GLY A 24 10.88 15.95 1.90
N GLU A 25 9.86 15.13 2.21
CA GLU A 25 8.78 15.54 3.10
C GLU A 25 9.27 15.78 4.53
N THR A 26 10.22 14.97 5.00
CA THR A 26 10.80 15.10 6.35
C THR A 26 11.49 16.44 6.58
N GLU A 27 12.11 17.01 5.57
CA GLU A 27 12.83 18.30 5.65
C GLU A 27 11.89 19.52 5.62
N ARG A 28 10.61 19.33 5.31
CA ARG A 28 9.67 20.45 5.25
C ARG A 28 9.31 20.95 6.66
N PRO A 29 9.17 22.27 6.85
CA PRO A 29 8.69 22.83 8.11
C PRO A 29 7.23 22.42 8.41
N ASP A 30 6.41 22.23 7.37
CA ASP A 30 5.01 21.80 7.41
C ASP A 30 4.81 20.31 7.06
N ALA A 31 5.80 19.46 7.40
CA ALA A 31 5.81 18.04 7.09
C ALA A 31 4.56 17.33 7.62
N LEU A 32 3.90 16.53 6.78
CA LEU A 32 2.74 15.71 7.15
C LEU A 32 3.13 14.50 7.99
N PHE A 33 4.35 14.04 7.81
CA PHE A 33 5.01 13.00 8.62
C PHE A 33 6.52 13.21 8.57
N ARG A 34 7.24 12.56 9.46
CA ARG A 34 8.70 12.54 9.46
C ARG A 34 9.22 11.13 9.37
N ASP A 35 10.17 10.91 8.47
CA ASP A 35 10.90 9.66 8.32
C ASP A 35 12.41 9.93 8.38
N PRO A 36 13.01 9.96 9.58
CA PRO A 36 14.42 10.27 9.76
C PRO A 36 15.37 9.24 9.16
N PHE A 37 14.84 8.10 8.74
CA PHE A 37 15.59 7.02 8.11
C PHE A 37 15.58 7.10 6.58
N ALA A 38 14.67 7.87 6.00
CA ALA A 38 14.37 7.84 4.58
C ALA A 38 15.58 8.19 3.69
N THR A 39 16.39 9.19 4.07
CA THR A 39 17.59 9.56 3.32
C THR A 39 18.61 8.42 3.27
N ARG A 40 18.84 7.75 4.39
CA ARG A 40 19.74 6.59 4.47
C ARG A 40 19.22 5.41 3.67
N LEU A 41 17.91 5.15 3.76
CA LEU A 41 17.21 4.06 3.04
C LEU A 41 17.22 4.28 1.52
N ALA A 42 17.01 5.53 1.07
CA ALA A 42 17.12 5.88 -0.35
C ALA A 42 18.53 5.59 -0.90
N GLY A 43 19.54 5.97 -0.11
CA GLY A 43 20.94 5.90 -0.54
C GLY A 43 21.21 6.73 -1.81
N PRO A 44 22.45 6.81 -2.28
CA PRO A 44 22.80 7.55 -3.50
C PRO A 44 21.97 7.12 -4.71
N ARG A 45 21.68 5.83 -4.83
CA ARG A 45 20.92 5.25 -5.95
C ARG A 45 19.49 5.78 -6.03
N GLY A 46 18.81 5.94 -4.89
CA GLY A 46 17.46 6.51 -4.87
C GLY A 46 17.41 7.94 -5.38
N PHE A 47 18.40 8.77 -5.00
CA PHE A 47 18.51 10.16 -5.47
C PHE A 47 18.86 10.25 -6.96
N GLU A 48 19.68 9.35 -7.48
CA GLU A 48 19.96 9.23 -8.92
C GLU A 48 18.67 8.96 -9.71
N ILE A 49 17.88 7.97 -9.28
CA ILE A 49 16.61 7.62 -9.90
C ILE A 49 15.63 8.79 -9.82
N ALA A 50 15.52 9.41 -8.65
CA ALA A 50 14.62 10.55 -8.47
C ALA A 50 15.01 11.73 -9.36
N GLY A 51 16.29 12.02 -9.52
CA GLY A 51 16.77 13.08 -10.40
C GLY A 51 16.41 12.85 -11.89
N ALA A 52 16.32 11.60 -12.30
CA ALA A 52 16.03 11.24 -13.67
C ALA A 52 14.52 11.09 -13.99
N LEU A 53 13.74 10.54 -13.05
CA LEU A 53 12.36 10.13 -13.29
C LEU A 53 11.31 10.97 -12.55
N SER A 54 11.69 11.78 -11.55
CA SER A 54 10.72 12.47 -10.71
C SER A 54 10.19 13.75 -11.34
N ASN A 55 8.94 14.03 -11.04
CA ASN A 55 8.29 15.32 -11.21
C ASN A 55 7.46 15.66 -9.95
N GLU A 56 6.96 16.90 -9.86
CA GLU A 56 6.17 17.37 -8.69
C GLU A 56 4.91 16.53 -8.44
N THR A 57 4.28 16.02 -9.49
CA THR A 57 3.08 15.18 -9.37
C THR A 57 3.41 13.84 -8.70
N HIS A 58 4.54 13.22 -9.08
CA HIS A 58 5.00 11.99 -8.44
C HIS A 58 5.30 12.24 -6.96
N ALA A 59 6.05 13.29 -6.63
CA ALA A 59 6.41 13.64 -5.27
C ALA A 59 5.17 13.80 -4.39
N THR A 60 4.22 14.62 -4.84
CA THR A 60 2.95 14.86 -4.12
C THR A 60 2.16 13.57 -3.93
N SER A 61 2.00 12.77 -4.97
CA SER A 61 1.22 11.53 -4.91
C SER A 61 1.79 10.56 -3.87
N TRP A 62 3.10 10.35 -3.85
CA TRP A 62 3.74 9.39 -2.96
C TRP A 62 3.77 9.87 -1.51
N VAL A 63 3.97 11.17 -1.27
CA VAL A 63 3.87 11.78 0.07
C VAL A 63 2.45 11.62 0.63
N ILE A 64 1.43 11.96 -0.14
CA ILE A 64 0.03 11.86 0.30
C ILE A 64 -0.38 10.40 0.51
N ARG A 65 0.07 9.48 -0.34
CA ARG A 65 -0.13 8.06 -0.14
C ARG A 65 0.43 7.61 1.22
N THR A 66 1.70 7.89 1.49
CA THR A 66 2.34 7.54 2.78
C THR A 66 1.56 8.13 3.96
N TYR A 67 1.15 9.40 3.88
CA TYR A 67 0.34 10.05 4.91
C TYR A 67 -0.98 9.32 5.15
N LEU A 68 -1.71 8.96 4.08
CA LEU A 68 -2.99 8.25 4.20
C LEU A 68 -2.81 6.86 4.82
N PHE A 69 -1.78 6.12 4.40
CA PHE A 69 -1.46 4.84 5.03
C PHE A 69 -1.14 5.00 6.52
N ASP A 70 -0.34 6.01 6.91
CA ASP A 70 -0.01 6.28 8.30
C ASP A 70 -1.27 6.52 9.14
N GLN A 71 -2.22 7.34 8.63
CA GLN A 71 -3.47 7.64 9.32
C GLN A 71 -4.33 6.39 9.49
N LEU A 72 -4.49 5.60 8.44
CA LEU A 72 -5.32 4.39 8.47
C LEU A 72 -4.71 3.33 9.39
N ILE A 73 -3.40 3.08 9.30
CA ILE A 73 -2.69 2.11 10.13
C ILE A 73 -2.80 2.50 11.62
N ALA A 74 -2.52 3.78 11.96
CA ALA A 74 -2.62 4.24 13.34
C ALA A 74 -4.04 4.05 13.90
N ARG A 75 -5.06 4.36 13.11
CA ARG A 75 -6.46 4.19 13.51
C ARG A 75 -6.83 2.72 13.72
N GLU A 76 -6.43 1.82 12.84
CA GLU A 76 -6.74 0.39 12.96
C GLU A 76 -6.00 -0.24 14.16
N ILE A 77 -4.78 0.20 14.46
CA ILE A 77 -4.06 -0.21 15.69
C ILE A 77 -4.82 0.28 16.92
N GLN A 78 -5.29 1.53 16.95
CA GLN A 78 -6.11 2.07 18.05
C GLN A 78 -7.46 1.32 18.18
N ALA A 79 -8.01 0.82 17.07
CA ALA A 79 -9.21 -0.01 17.04
C ALA A 79 -8.96 -1.47 17.46
N GLY A 80 -7.72 -1.82 17.82
CA GLY A 80 -7.34 -3.09 18.43
C GLY A 80 -6.70 -4.10 17.48
N ALA A 81 -6.16 -3.67 16.33
CA ALA A 81 -5.27 -4.53 15.55
C ALA A 81 -4.00 -4.81 16.38
N ASP A 82 -3.70 -6.07 16.61
CA ASP A 82 -2.56 -6.53 17.43
C ASP A 82 -1.40 -7.09 16.58
N VAL A 83 -1.66 -7.36 15.30
CA VAL A 83 -0.67 -7.74 14.30
C VAL A 83 -0.83 -6.87 13.05
N VAL A 84 0.25 -6.28 12.56
CA VAL A 84 0.35 -5.66 11.24
C VAL A 84 1.21 -6.53 10.34
N VAL A 85 0.68 -6.91 9.19
CA VAL A 85 1.41 -7.65 8.15
C VAL A 85 1.59 -6.75 6.94
N ASN A 86 2.81 -6.26 6.74
CA ASN A 86 3.18 -5.41 5.63
C ASN A 86 3.76 -6.25 4.49
N LEU A 87 2.96 -6.49 3.46
CA LEU A 87 3.30 -7.28 2.28
C LEU A 87 3.96 -6.39 1.23
N GLY A 88 5.15 -6.77 0.76
CA GLY A 88 5.97 -5.93 -0.09
C GLY A 88 6.48 -4.70 0.67
N ALA A 89 7.02 -4.92 1.87
CA ALA A 89 7.38 -3.86 2.82
C ALA A 89 8.47 -2.90 2.32
N GLY A 90 9.25 -3.30 1.32
CA GLY A 90 10.30 -2.47 0.73
C GLY A 90 11.16 -1.77 1.78
N LEU A 91 11.28 -0.47 1.63
CA LEU A 91 12.04 0.39 2.55
C LEU A 91 11.13 1.19 3.50
N ASP A 92 9.97 0.66 3.85
CA ASP A 92 9.08 1.24 4.87
C ASP A 92 9.77 1.27 6.24
N ALA A 93 9.79 2.42 6.90
CA ALA A 93 10.38 2.60 8.22
C ALA A 93 9.36 2.86 9.33
N ARG A 94 8.06 2.59 9.10
CA ARG A 94 6.99 2.80 10.10
C ARG A 94 7.26 2.13 11.44
N PRO A 95 7.79 0.88 11.51
CA PRO A 95 8.15 0.26 12.78
C PRO A 95 9.12 1.07 13.65
N TYR A 96 9.90 1.95 13.04
CA TYR A 96 10.91 2.78 13.72
C TYR A 96 10.44 4.21 13.96
N ARG A 97 9.57 4.76 13.07
CA ARG A 97 9.20 6.19 13.09
C ARG A 97 7.83 6.50 13.66
N MET A 98 6.85 5.57 13.56
CA MET A 98 5.51 5.77 14.11
C MET A 98 5.48 5.52 15.63
N GLU A 99 4.55 6.17 16.32
CA GLU A 99 4.22 5.84 17.71
C GLU A 99 3.40 4.57 17.75
N LEU A 100 4.04 3.46 18.13
CA LEU A 100 3.45 2.13 18.13
C LEU A 100 3.49 1.52 19.53
N PRO A 101 2.47 0.74 19.92
CA PRO A 101 2.52 -0.05 21.15
C PRO A 101 3.69 -1.05 21.11
N SER A 102 4.45 -1.15 22.19
CA SER A 102 5.56 -2.10 22.27
C SER A 102 5.12 -3.57 22.21
N SER A 103 3.84 -3.85 22.45
CA SER A 103 3.22 -5.17 22.33
C SER A 103 2.80 -5.51 20.90
N LEU A 104 2.65 -4.52 20.01
CA LEU A 104 2.25 -4.73 18.62
C LEU A 104 3.26 -5.62 17.89
N GLN A 105 2.77 -6.64 17.19
CA GLN A 105 3.59 -7.41 16.27
C GLN A 105 3.54 -6.75 14.88
N TRP A 106 4.71 -6.45 14.33
CA TRP A 106 4.82 -5.93 12.96
C TRP A 106 5.66 -6.89 12.15
N ILE A 107 5.07 -7.42 11.09
CA ILE A 107 5.70 -8.41 10.24
C ILE A 107 5.86 -7.83 8.85
N GLU A 108 7.11 -7.70 8.40
CA GLU A 108 7.46 -7.26 7.06
C GLU A 108 7.78 -8.48 6.19
N ALA A 109 7.04 -8.67 5.11
CA ALA A 109 7.29 -9.71 4.13
C ALA A 109 7.70 -9.10 2.78
N ASP A 110 8.87 -9.48 2.27
CA ASP A 110 9.40 -8.99 0.98
C ASP A 110 10.54 -9.90 0.49
N GLY A 111 11.09 -9.60 -0.69
CA GLY A 111 12.26 -10.29 -1.22
C GLY A 111 13.48 -10.18 -0.31
N SER A 112 14.27 -11.25 -0.25
CA SER A 112 15.40 -11.36 0.69
C SER A 112 16.46 -10.27 0.52
N GLU A 113 16.64 -9.74 -0.69
CA GLU A 113 17.67 -8.74 -0.99
C GLU A 113 17.32 -7.36 -0.41
N ILE A 114 16.07 -6.93 -0.61
CA ILE A 114 15.63 -5.63 -0.09
C ILE A 114 15.55 -5.64 1.43
N LEU A 115 15.13 -6.76 2.03
CA LEU A 115 15.13 -6.92 3.49
C LEU A 115 16.54 -6.88 4.07
N ARG A 116 17.50 -7.57 3.48
CA ARG A 116 18.93 -7.51 3.89
C ARG A 116 19.48 -6.09 3.78
N TYR A 117 19.23 -5.41 2.66
CA TYR A 117 19.64 -4.00 2.49
C TYR A 117 19.05 -3.13 3.61
N LYS A 118 17.76 -3.28 3.91
CA LYS A 118 17.08 -2.54 4.97
C LYS A 118 17.69 -2.82 6.35
N ASP A 119 17.99 -4.08 6.65
CA ASP A 119 18.66 -4.48 7.90
C ASP A 119 20.04 -3.84 8.03
N ASP A 120 20.82 -3.81 6.94
CA ASP A 120 22.15 -3.22 6.95
C ASP A 120 22.09 -1.70 7.18
N VAL A 121 21.17 -1.00 6.51
CA VAL A 121 21.00 0.46 6.64
C VAL A 121 20.48 0.84 8.03
N LEU A 122 19.59 0.04 8.61
CA LEU A 122 18.98 0.30 9.93
C LEU A 122 19.71 -0.40 11.07
N ARG A 123 20.90 -0.95 10.81
CA ARG A 123 21.70 -1.62 11.85
C ARG A 123 21.95 -0.68 13.03
N GLY A 124 21.60 -1.13 14.23
CA GLY A 124 21.70 -0.35 15.47
C GLY A 124 20.47 0.49 15.82
N GLU A 125 19.53 0.64 14.89
CA GLU A 125 18.26 1.28 15.19
C GLU A 125 17.32 0.29 15.93
N ARG A 126 16.46 0.84 16.77
CA ARG A 126 15.51 0.02 17.54
C ARG A 126 14.09 0.28 17.06
N PRO A 127 13.35 -0.75 16.62
CA PRO A 127 11.93 -0.61 16.30
C PRO A 127 11.15 -0.33 17.59
N ARG A 128 10.03 0.37 17.45
CA ARG A 128 9.13 0.74 18.56
C ARG A 128 8.16 -0.38 18.95
N CYS A 129 8.11 -1.44 18.15
CA CYS A 129 7.23 -2.60 18.30
C CYS A 129 8.02 -3.91 18.14
N ARG A 130 7.37 -5.04 18.21
CA ARG A 130 7.96 -6.36 17.95
C ARG A 130 8.04 -6.58 16.43
N LEU A 131 9.19 -6.30 15.85
CA LEU A 131 9.42 -6.40 14.41
C LEU A 131 9.98 -7.77 14.03
N GLU A 132 9.37 -8.38 13.02
CA GLU A 132 9.86 -9.59 12.33
C GLU A 132 9.96 -9.31 10.84
N ARG A 133 11.00 -9.84 10.17
CA ARG A 133 11.16 -9.81 8.71
C ARG A 133 11.18 -11.20 8.14
N VAL A 134 10.37 -11.42 7.11
CA VAL A 134 10.21 -12.71 6.46
C VAL A 134 10.52 -12.56 4.98
N ALA A 135 11.53 -13.29 4.51
CA ALA A 135 11.82 -13.36 3.08
C ALA A 135 10.72 -14.17 2.38
N LEU A 136 9.97 -13.51 1.50
CA LEU A 136 8.81 -14.09 0.83
C LEU A 136 8.65 -13.48 -0.57
N ASP A 137 8.57 -14.34 -1.58
CA ASP A 137 8.01 -13.95 -2.87
C ASP A 137 6.48 -14.10 -2.83
N LEU A 138 5.76 -12.98 -2.92
CA LEU A 138 4.29 -12.98 -2.90
C LEU A 138 3.65 -13.69 -4.10
N ARG A 139 4.41 -13.98 -5.16
CA ARG A 139 3.96 -14.76 -6.32
C ARG A 139 4.11 -16.27 -6.10
N ASP A 140 5.02 -16.69 -5.23
CA ASP A 140 5.12 -18.09 -4.83
C ASP A 140 3.95 -18.46 -3.93
N ARG A 141 2.98 -19.16 -4.52
CA ARG A 141 1.73 -19.54 -3.86
C ARG A 141 1.97 -20.42 -2.65
N ASP A 142 2.85 -21.40 -2.72
CA ASP A 142 3.03 -22.39 -1.67
C ASP A 142 3.67 -21.77 -0.42
N SER A 143 4.74 -20.99 -0.62
CA SER A 143 5.40 -20.23 0.45
C SER A 143 4.45 -19.21 1.08
N ARG A 144 3.69 -18.50 0.26
CA ARG A 144 2.70 -17.52 0.73
C ARG A 144 1.58 -18.16 1.54
N SER A 145 1.05 -19.30 1.09
CA SER A 145 0.00 -20.04 1.81
C SER A 145 0.50 -20.59 3.15
N ALA A 146 1.74 -21.06 3.21
CA ALA A 146 2.36 -21.50 4.45
C ALA A 146 2.52 -20.33 5.43
N PHE A 147 2.99 -19.18 4.95
CA PHE A 147 3.15 -17.96 5.73
C PHE A 147 1.82 -17.46 6.31
N PHE A 148 0.76 -17.37 5.51
CA PHE A 148 -0.54 -16.90 6.02
C PHE A 148 -1.18 -17.87 7.01
N ARG A 149 -1.01 -19.18 6.83
CA ARG A 149 -1.45 -20.17 7.82
C ARG A 149 -0.76 -20.00 9.17
N ASP A 150 0.56 -19.80 9.15
CA ASP A 150 1.34 -19.57 10.36
C ASP A 150 0.89 -18.28 11.07
N LEU A 151 0.74 -17.18 10.33
CA LEU A 151 0.23 -15.92 10.87
C LEU A 151 -1.16 -16.05 11.48
N ASN A 152 -2.05 -16.81 10.85
CA ASN A 152 -3.41 -17.03 11.36
C ASN A 152 -3.42 -17.77 12.71
N LEU A 153 -2.31 -18.39 13.11
CA LEU A 153 -2.16 -19.02 14.43
C LEU A 153 -1.60 -18.07 15.49
N ARG A 154 -1.05 -16.91 15.10
CA ARG A 154 -0.34 -15.99 16.00
C ARG A 154 -1.18 -14.81 16.47
N GLY A 155 -2.14 -14.35 15.68
CA GLY A 155 -2.86 -13.11 15.93
C GLY A 155 -4.35 -13.29 16.08
N ASN A 156 -5.00 -12.32 16.72
CA ASN A 156 -6.45 -12.27 16.87
C ASN A 156 -7.09 -11.23 15.97
N LYS A 157 -6.36 -10.16 15.60
CA LYS A 157 -6.80 -9.09 14.69
C LYS A 157 -5.66 -8.65 13.80
N ILE A 158 -5.60 -9.22 12.61
CA ILE A 158 -4.53 -8.96 11.65
C ILE A 158 -4.97 -7.85 10.70
N LEU A 159 -4.18 -6.78 10.67
CA LEU A 159 -4.23 -5.73 9.66
C LEU A 159 -3.22 -6.06 8.56
N VAL A 160 -3.67 -6.26 7.34
CA VAL A 160 -2.80 -6.38 6.17
C VAL A 160 -2.56 -5.00 5.56
N VAL A 161 -1.33 -4.74 5.16
CA VAL A 161 -0.90 -3.52 4.48
C VAL A 161 -0.20 -3.89 3.17
N CYS A 162 -0.65 -3.30 2.06
CA CYS A 162 -0.01 -3.43 0.75
C CYS A 162 0.15 -2.03 0.13
N GLU A 163 1.30 -1.41 0.32
CA GLU A 163 1.61 -0.09 -0.25
C GLU A 163 2.53 -0.23 -1.48
N GLY A 164 2.04 0.15 -2.66
CA GLY A 164 2.82 0.10 -3.90
C GLY A 164 3.13 -1.32 -4.41
N VAL A 165 2.31 -2.30 -4.09
CA VAL A 165 2.56 -3.72 -4.38
C VAL A 165 1.68 -4.24 -5.50
N LEU A 166 0.36 -4.10 -5.36
CA LEU A 166 -0.58 -4.73 -6.29
C LEU A 166 -0.48 -4.22 -7.71
N ILE A 167 0.03 -3.00 -7.89
CA ILE A 167 0.27 -2.40 -9.21
C ILE A 167 1.13 -3.29 -10.14
N TYR A 168 1.95 -4.17 -9.58
CA TYR A 168 2.83 -5.10 -10.32
C TYR A 168 2.18 -6.47 -10.56
N PHE A 169 0.99 -6.74 -10.02
CA PHE A 169 0.32 -8.03 -10.13
C PHE A 169 -0.59 -8.05 -11.36
N GLN A 170 -0.73 -9.21 -11.98
CA GLN A 170 -1.84 -9.44 -12.90
C GLN A 170 -3.17 -9.48 -12.12
N PRO A 171 -4.31 -9.13 -12.75
CA PRO A 171 -5.60 -9.19 -12.06
C PRO A 171 -5.90 -10.56 -11.43
N GLY A 172 -5.53 -11.66 -12.08
CA GLY A 172 -5.68 -13.01 -11.53
C GLY A 172 -4.82 -13.28 -10.29
N GLU A 173 -3.60 -12.73 -10.24
CA GLU A 173 -2.72 -12.84 -9.07
C GLU A 173 -3.25 -12.03 -7.89
N ALA A 174 -3.74 -10.79 -8.16
CA ALA A 174 -4.38 -9.96 -7.15
C ALA A 174 -5.65 -10.61 -6.58
N ALA A 175 -6.47 -11.22 -7.45
CA ALA A 175 -7.65 -11.98 -7.05
C ALA A 175 -7.31 -13.19 -6.17
N ALA A 176 -6.26 -13.94 -6.54
CA ALA A 176 -5.80 -15.10 -5.78
C ALA A 176 -5.28 -14.68 -4.38
N LEU A 177 -4.49 -13.62 -4.31
CA LEU A 177 -4.02 -13.07 -3.03
C LEU A 177 -5.19 -12.62 -2.16
N ALA A 178 -6.15 -11.88 -2.72
CA ALA A 178 -7.32 -11.40 -2.01
C ALA A 178 -8.17 -12.56 -1.44
N GLY A 179 -8.46 -13.57 -2.27
CA GLY A 179 -9.23 -14.74 -1.85
C GLY A 179 -8.53 -15.57 -0.77
N GLU A 180 -7.21 -15.68 -0.86
CA GLU A 180 -6.41 -16.39 0.13
C GLU A 180 -6.41 -15.68 1.48
N LEU A 181 -6.16 -14.35 1.50
CA LEU A 181 -6.24 -13.55 2.73
C LEU A 181 -7.62 -13.64 3.37
N ALA A 182 -8.70 -13.49 2.58
CA ALA A 182 -10.07 -13.64 3.07
C ALA A 182 -10.38 -15.06 3.56
N GLY A 183 -9.60 -16.07 3.16
CA GLY A 183 -9.69 -17.45 3.62
C GLY A 183 -9.38 -17.64 5.11
N HIS A 184 -8.60 -16.74 5.71
CA HIS A 184 -8.12 -16.83 7.10
C HIS A 184 -8.98 -15.98 8.05
N SER A 185 -9.28 -16.52 9.24
CA SER A 185 -10.28 -15.92 10.15
C SER A 185 -9.82 -14.63 10.81
N TYR A 186 -8.53 -14.46 11.05
CA TYR A 186 -7.97 -13.33 11.78
C TYR A 186 -7.49 -12.20 10.88
N PHE A 187 -7.52 -12.37 9.55
CA PHE A 187 -7.24 -11.31 8.58
C PHE A 187 -8.50 -10.47 8.39
N GLU A 188 -8.70 -9.49 9.27
CA GLU A 188 -9.95 -8.73 9.34
C GLU A 188 -9.93 -7.48 8.50
N ARG A 189 -8.78 -6.82 8.40
CA ARG A 189 -8.61 -5.52 7.76
C ARG A 189 -7.51 -5.55 6.72
N TRP A 190 -7.71 -4.83 5.63
CA TRP A 190 -6.72 -4.70 4.57
C TRP A 190 -6.66 -3.27 4.06
N ILE A 191 -5.48 -2.63 4.14
CA ILE A 191 -5.19 -1.32 3.55
C ILE A 191 -4.34 -1.54 2.31
N LEU A 192 -4.80 -0.99 1.19
CA LEU A 192 -4.07 -1.06 -0.08
C LEU A 192 -4.37 0.16 -0.95
N GLU A 193 -3.52 0.41 -1.94
CA GLU A 193 -3.81 1.40 -2.96
C GLU A 193 -4.43 0.75 -4.19
N VAL A 194 -5.34 1.49 -4.82
CA VAL A 194 -5.95 1.14 -6.10
C VAL A 194 -5.79 2.34 -7.04
N VAL A 195 -5.47 2.06 -8.29
CA VAL A 195 -5.38 3.08 -9.33
C VAL A 195 -6.45 2.84 -10.40
N SER A 196 -6.96 3.92 -11.00
CA SER A 196 -7.85 3.80 -12.15
C SER A 196 -7.09 3.31 -13.40
N PRO A 197 -7.78 2.69 -14.38
CA PRO A 197 -7.17 2.28 -15.65
C PRO A 197 -6.41 3.42 -16.34
N ALA A 198 -6.97 4.63 -16.32
CA ALA A 198 -6.33 5.80 -16.94
C ALA A 198 -5.01 6.20 -16.25
N VAL A 199 -4.89 6.03 -14.94
CA VAL A 199 -3.63 6.23 -14.22
C VAL A 199 -2.63 5.12 -14.59
N LEU A 200 -3.07 3.88 -14.62
CA LEU A 200 -2.23 2.73 -15.03
C LEU A 200 -1.68 2.94 -16.46
N ASP A 201 -2.53 3.33 -17.40
CA ASP A 201 -2.13 3.63 -18.78
C ASP A 201 -1.11 4.78 -18.83
N ASN A 202 -1.29 5.82 -18.01
CA ASN A 202 -0.34 6.91 -17.92
C ASN A 202 1.01 6.45 -17.36
N MET A 203 1.03 5.64 -16.31
CA MET A 203 2.26 5.09 -15.75
C MET A 203 3.03 4.26 -16.78
N ASN A 204 2.33 3.41 -17.53
CA ASN A 204 2.93 2.61 -18.58
C ASN A 204 3.48 3.46 -19.75
N ARG A 205 2.88 4.62 -20.05
CA ARG A 205 3.39 5.54 -21.08
C ARG A 205 4.60 6.36 -20.61
N THR A 206 4.66 6.73 -19.33
CA THR A 206 5.68 7.66 -18.83
C THR A 206 6.90 6.97 -18.24
N ALA A 207 6.71 5.91 -17.45
CA ALA A 207 7.77 5.15 -16.81
C ALA A 207 7.91 3.72 -17.35
N GLY A 208 6.94 3.27 -18.17
CA GLY A 208 6.86 1.87 -18.60
C GLY A 208 8.02 1.43 -19.49
N ALA A 209 8.61 2.33 -20.29
CA ALA A 209 9.74 1.98 -21.15
C ALA A 209 10.97 1.58 -20.31
N ASP A 210 11.30 2.39 -19.28
CA ASP A 210 12.42 2.12 -18.38
C ASP A 210 12.13 0.93 -17.47
N ALA A 211 10.90 0.83 -16.96
CA ALA A 211 10.45 -0.26 -16.12
C ALA A 211 10.45 -1.61 -16.88
N ASN A 212 9.89 -1.64 -18.10
CA ASN A 212 9.83 -2.85 -18.92
C ASN A 212 11.23 -3.34 -19.35
N ALA A 213 12.18 -2.44 -19.52
CA ALA A 213 13.57 -2.81 -19.87
C ALA A 213 14.23 -3.68 -18.79
N VAL A 214 13.72 -3.64 -17.56
CA VAL A 214 14.20 -4.42 -16.41
C VAL A 214 13.15 -5.40 -15.86
N GLY A 215 12.13 -5.71 -16.68
CA GLY A 215 11.12 -6.70 -16.34
C GLY A 215 10.05 -6.22 -15.34
N ILE A 216 9.99 -4.92 -15.05
CA ILE A 216 8.93 -4.32 -14.23
C ILE A 216 7.80 -3.89 -15.18
N SER A 217 6.59 -4.34 -14.92
CA SER A 217 5.40 -3.87 -15.64
C SER A 217 4.28 -3.52 -14.66
N PHE A 218 3.59 -2.43 -14.95
CA PHE A 218 2.42 -2.02 -14.18
C PHE A 218 1.18 -2.67 -14.81
N GLN A 219 0.48 -3.52 -14.03
CA GLN A 219 -0.52 -4.42 -14.58
C GLN A 219 -1.88 -4.33 -13.88
N PHE A 220 -1.94 -3.77 -12.67
CA PHE A 220 -3.16 -3.75 -11.88
C PHE A 220 -3.76 -2.35 -11.74
N GLY A 221 -4.85 -2.13 -12.42
CA GLY A 221 -5.72 -0.96 -12.34
C GLY A 221 -7.11 -1.39 -12.78
N PRO A 222 -7.84 -2.12 -11.91
CA PRO A 222 -9.09 -2.78 -12.31
C PRO A 222 -10.17 -1.74 -12.67
N PRO A 223 -10.91 -1.92 -13.77
CA PRO A 223 -11.98 -1.01 -14.17
C PRO A 223 -13.11 -0.95 -13.14
N GLU A 224 -13.29 -2.01 -12.35
CA GLU A 224 -14.24 -2.05 -11.23
C GLU A 224 -13.76 -1.28 -10.01
N GLY A 225 -12.53 -0.78 -10.02
CA GLY A 225 -11.92 -0.11 -8.88
C GLY A 225 -11.93 -0.97 -7.61
N PRO A 226 -12.29 -0.40 -6.44
CA PRO A 226 -12.37 -1.16 -5.19
C PRO A 226 -13.37 -2.32 -5.22
N ALA A 227 -14.43 -2.28 -6.05
CA ALA A 227 -15.40 -3.37 -6.16
C ALA A 227 -14.79 -4.68 -6.66
N PHE A 228 -13.63 -4.63 -7.35
CA PHE A 228 -12.85 -5.80 -7.76
C PHE A 228 -12.67 -6.80 -6.61
N PHE A 229 -12.47 -6.34 -5.40
CA PHE A 229 -12.19 -7.20 -4.24
C PHE A 229 -13.45 -7.84 -3.63
N GLY A 230 -14.64 -7.37 -4.03
CA GLY A 230 -15.92 -7.86 -3.53
C GLY A 230 -16.14 -9.37 -3.71
N PRO A 231 -16.01 -9.93 -4.92
CA PRO A 231 -16.11 -11.38 -5.17
C PRO A 231 -15.04 -12.21 -4.44
N HIS A 232 -13.94 -11.57 -4.01
CA HIS A 232 -12.82 -12.23 -3.34
C HIS A 232 -12.87 -12.12 -1.81
N GLY A 233 -14.04 -11.76 -1.24
CA GLY A 233 -14.29 -11.83 0.20
C GLY A 233 -14.03 -10.53 0.96
N TRP A 234 -13.84 -9.38 0.28
CA TRP A 234 -13.59 -8.09 0.89
C TRP A 234 -14.69 -7.08 0.58
N SER A 235 -15.00 -6.23 1.55
CA SER A 235 -15.93 -5.11 1.40
C SER A 235 -15.18 -3.81 1.66
N LEU A 236 -15.32 -2.85 0.75
CA LEU A 236 -14.78 -1.50 0.94
C LEU A 236 -15.45 -0.85 2.16
N VAL A 237 -14.65 -0.35 3.08
CA VAL A 237 -15.09 0.44 4.24
C VAL A 237 -15.03 1.92 3.87
N GLU A 238 -13.88 2.35 3.35
CA GLU A 238 -13.64 3.72 2.91
C GLU A 238 -12.52 3.77 1.88
N GLY A 239 -12.54 4.78 1.04
CA GLY A 239 -11.50 5.06 0.06
C GLY A 239 -11.18 6.54 0.03
N HIS A 240 -9.90 6.88 0.13
CA HIS A 240 -9.39 8.25 0.15
C HIS A 240 -8.67 8.57 -1.14
N SER A 241 -9.19 9.55 -1.89
CA SER A 241 -8.51 10.04 -3.09
C SER A 241 -7.22 10.77 -2.72
N VAL A 242 -6.11 10.34 -3.31
CA VAL A 242 -4.79 10.97 -3.14
C VAL A 242 -4.85 12.42 -3.60
N LEU A 243 -5.41 12.71 -4.78
CA LEU A 243 -5.53 14.07 -5.30
C LEU A 243 -6.40 14.97 -4.42
N LYS A 244 -7.59 14.50 -4.04
CA LYS A 244 -8.49 15.25 -3.15
C LYS A 244 -7.82 15.59 -1.82
N THR A 245 -7.09 14.62 -1.25
CA THR A 245 -6.34 14.82 -0.02
C THR A 245 -5.19 15.79 -0.21
N ALA A 246 -4.46 15.72 -1.32
CA ALA A 246 -3.38 16.64 -1.64
C ALA A 246 -3.89 18.11 -1.72
N ILE A 247 -5.02 18.34 -2.37
CA ILE A 247 -5.65 19.66 -2.46
C ILE A 247 -6.06 20.16 -1.06
N ARG A 248 -6.75 19.32 -0.30
CA ARG A 248 -7.19 19.64 1.07
C ARG A 248 -6.03 20.04 1.98
N LEU A 249 -4.89 19.41 1.82
CA LEU A 249 -3.68 19.65 2.61
C LEU A 249 -2.75 20.72 2.00
N SER A 250 -3.20 21.43 0.97
CA SER A 250 -2.42 22.47 0.28
C SER A 250 -1.08 21.96 -0.28
N ARG A 251 -1.08 20.73 -0.79
CA ARG A 251 0.09 20.08 -1.42
C ARG A 251 0.04 20.13 -2.95
N THR A 252 -0.84 20.97 -3.50
CA THR A 252 -0.96 21.25 -4.93
C THR A 252 -1.11 22.77 -5.14
N PRO A 253 -0.92 23.27 -6.36
CA PRO A 253 -1.19 24.67 -6.68
C PRO A 253 -2.68 25.06 -6.58
N LEU A 254 -3.59 24.09 -6.52
CA LEU A 254 -5.02 24.34 -6.42
C LEU A 254 -5.38 24.85 -5.02
N PRO A 255 -6.36 25.80 -4.93
CA PRO A 255 -6.80 26.31 -3.64
C PRO A 255 -7.47 25.18 -2.82
N ALA A 256 -7.25 25.19 -1.49
CA ALA A 256 -7.69 24.09 -0.61
C ALA A 256 -9.18 23.75 -0.76
N HIS A 257 -10.07 24.76 -0.93
CA HIS A 257 -11.50 24.51 -1.08
C HIS A 257 -11.86 23.71 -2.35
N ALA A 258 -10.97 23.65 -3.35
CA ALA A 258 -11.22 22.88 -4.58
C ALA A 258 -11.34 21.36 -4.29
N HIS A 259 -10.91 20.88 -3.12
CA HIS A 259 -11.12 19.47 -2.73
C HIS A 259 -12.60 19.09 -2.71
N GLN A 260 -13.51 20.03 -2.43
CA GLN A 260 -14.96 19.80 -2.41
C GLN A 260 -15.52 19.44 -3.79
N LEU A 261 -14.84 19.89 -4.86
CA LEU A 261 -15.20 19.61 -6.24
C LEU A 261 -14.59 18.30 -6.77
N MET A 262 -13.64 17.73 -6.02
CA MET A 262 -12.99 16.49 -6.44
C MET A 262 -13.78 15.30 -5.93
N PRO A 263 -14.01 14.29 -6.79
CA PRO A 263 -14.64 13.05 -6.36
C PRO A 263 -13.74 12.29 -5.38
N ASP A 264 -14.35 11.50 -4.52
CA ASP A 264 -13.65 10.47 -3.77
C ASP A 264 -13.36 9.27 -4.66
N VAL A 265 -12.71 8.24 -4.11
CA VAL A 265 -12.50 6.98 -4.79
C VAL A 265 -13.86 6.35 -5.08
N PRO A 266 -14.22 6.13 -6.35
CA PRO A 266 -15.50 5.51 -6.67
C PRO A 266 -15.50 4.05 -6.24
N ALA A 267 -16.53 3.64 -5.52
CA ALA A 267 -16.63 2.26 -5.02
C ALA A 267 -16.68 1.21 -6.14
N ASP A 268 -17.23 1.57 -7.30
CA ASP A 268 -17.40 0.73 -8.49
C ASP A 268 -16.39 1.03 -9.62
N GLY A 269 -15.38 1.87 -9.35
CA GLY A 269 -14.37 2.27 -10.33
C GLY A 269 -14.82 3.30 -11.36
N GLN A 270 -16.10 3.64 -11.42
CA GLN A 270 -16.68 4.52 -12.44
C GLN A 270 -16.40 6.00 -12.12
N ASN A 271 -15.45 6.58 -12.83
CA ASN A 271 -15.16 8.02 -12.74
C ASN A 271 -14.57 8.52 -14.06
N SER A 272 -14.96 9.72 -14.47
CA SER A 272 -14.40 10.40 -15.63
C SER A 272 -13.02 11.01 -15.39
N ILE A 273 -12.64 11.20 -14.12
CA ILE A 273 -11.34 11.77 -13.71
C ILE A 273 -10.43 10.63 -13.28
N PRO A 274 -9.17 10.56 -13.80
CA PRO A 274 -8.18 9.60 -13.30
C PRO A 274 -7.95 9.75 -11.80
N TRP A 275 -7.90 8.64 -11.07
CA TRP A 275 -7.77 8.64 -9.61
C TRP A 275 -6.78 7.60 -9.11
N VAL A 276 -6.15 7.91 -8.00
CA VAL A 276 -5.41 7.00 -7.12
C VAL A 276 -6.08 7.04 -5.77
N GLY A 277 -6.37 5.90 -5.18
CA GLY A 277 -7.04 5.79 -3.89
C GLY A 277 -6.30 4.89 -2.92
N VAL A 278 -6.24 5.32 -1.65
CA VAL A 278 -5.90 4.44 -0.53
C VAL A 278 -7.19 3.96 0.10
N CYS A 279 -7.38 2.65 0.10
CA CYS A 279 -8.62 1.99 0.46
C CYS A 279 -8.44 1.10 1.69
N LEU A 280 -9.40 1.15 2.60
CA LEU A 280 -9.53 0.22 3.71
C LEU A 280 -10.67 -0.77 3.40
N PHE A 281 -10.37 -2.03 3.54
CA PHE A 281 -11.33 -3.12 3.38
C PHE A 281 -11.54 -3.89 4.68
N ASN A 282 -12.73 -4.48 4.79
CA ASN A 282 -13.10 -5.42 5.84
C ASN A 282 -13.35 -6.80 5.24
N SER A 283 -12.88 -7.85 5.89
CA SER A 283 -13.20 -9.22 5.53
C SER A 283 -14.69 -9.50 5.73
N ARG A 284 -15.36 -10.12 4.75
CA ARG A 284 -16.79 -10.45 4.84
C ARG A 284 -17.11 -11.57 5.83
N LYS A 285 -16.13 -12.31 6.31
CA LYS A 285 -16.35 -13.40 7.29
C LYS A 285 -16.81 -12.90 8.66
N GLY A 286 -16.54 -11.63 9.01
CA GLY A 286 -16.97 -11.02 10.26
C GLY A 286 -18.36 -10.38 10.24
N ILE A 287 -19.06 -10.37 9.10
CA ILE A 287 -20.40 -9.82 8.99
C ILE A 287 -21.37 -10.99 9.11
N PRO A 288 -22.17 -11.13 10.21
CA PRO A 288 -23.25 -12.11 10.24
C PRO A 288 -24.18 -11.81 9.07
N ALA A 289 -24.55 -12.84 8.31
CA ALA A 289 -25.52 -12.72 7.23
C ALA A 289 -26.75 -11.98 7.76
N PRO A 290 -27.34 -11.04 6.98
CA PRO A 290 -28.58 -10.40 7.39
C PRO A 290 -29.59 -11.52 7.72
N ARG A 291 -30.14 -11.48 8.93
CA ARG A 291 -31.18 -12.45 9.33
C ARG A 291 -32.29 -12.36 8.29
N SER A 292 -32.48 -13.43 7.55
CA SER A 292 -33.67 -13.57 6.71
C SER A 292 -34.88 -13.46 7.63
N ASP A 293 -35.63 -12.37 7.51
CA ASP A 293 -36.94 -12.26 8.13
C ASP A 293 -37.83 -13.34 7.51
N SER A 294 -37.81 -14.51 8.11
CA SER A 294 -38.80 -15.52 7.84
C SER A 294 -40.13 -15.01 8.40
N PRO A 295 -41.19 -14.91 7.60
CA PRO A 295 -42.50 -14.51 8.10
C PRO A 295 -42.94 -15.53 9.16
N ARG A 296 -43.31 -15.02 10.35
CA ARG A 296 -43.90 -15.84 11.40
C ARG A 296 -45.16 -16.54 10.82
N PRO A 297 -45.34 -17.86 11.00
CA PRO A 297 -46.57 -18.50 10.63
C PRO A 297 -47.68 -17.90 11.46
N GLY A 298 -48.73 -17.43 10.76
CA GLY A 298 -49.94 -16.88 11.37
C GLY A 298 -50.60 -17.91 12.28
N LEU A 299 -50.91 -17.49 13.51
CA LEU A 299 -51.83 -18.17 14.39
C LEU A 299 -53.24 -17.95 13.83
N SER A 300 -53.81 -19.01 13.33
CA SER A 300 -55.24 -19.16 13.13
C SER A 300 -55.89 -19.76 14.38
#